data_1e1db46ed4ce2a3e5e6495285451cee6
#
_entry.id   1e1db46ed4ce2a3e5e6495285451cee6
#
_cell.length_a   1.000
_cell.length_b   1.000
_cell.length_c   1.000
_cell.angle_alpha   90.00
_cell.angle_beta   90.00
_cell.angle_gamma   90.00
#
_symmetry.space_group_name_H-M   'P 1'
#
loop_
_entity.id
_entity.type
_entity.pdbx_description
1 polymer ?
#
loop_
_entity_poly.entity_id
_entity_poly.type
_entity_poly.pdbx_seq_one_letter_code
_entity_poly.pdbx_strand_id
1 'polypeptide(L)'
;MTYQNVLERLKEERLRQRWSQTQMGGHMRMSQSHYSKAELGNRRLTFYQLQYLCESEIDVHYVFTGYKCLYKYNKIFDNCSYMQLICYMGIFFSWIDFFYRNNISSKWESMHNRTAYMKYIIAHCEPNDNILYTIRQLQNYTQYKMAEILAVDVKKFRDMENAKIMPDSEILWRMYYLFQIPPAVMLMDEKGLVSEACCLLELLDNNQREDILQLLKTCRNSI
;
A
#
# COMPACT_ATOMS: atom_id res chain seq x y z
N MET A 1 9.26 12.85 2.70
CA MET A 1 7.96 12.53 3.34
C MET A 1 8.24 11.98 4.73
N THR A 2 7.56 12.46 5.76
CA THR A 2 7.73 12.05 7.15
C THR A 2 6.48 11.31 7.62
N TYR A 3 6.58 10.54 8.73
CA TYR A 3 5.39 9.92 9.32
C TYR A 3 4.38 10.97 9.81
N GLN A 4 4.83 12.17 10.16
CA GLN A 4 3.93 13.28 10.51
C GLN A 4 2.97 13.65 9.36
N ASN A 5 3.42 13.58 8.11
CA ASN A 5 2.54 13.82 6.95
C ASN A 5 1.41 12.77 6.84
N VAL A 6 1.64 11.52 7.30
CA VAL A 6 0.58 10.49 7.37
C VAL A 6 -0.50 10.92 8.36
N LEU A 7 -0.10 11.41 9.53
CA LEU A 7 -1.05 11.85 10.57
C LEU A 7 -1.83 13.09 10.16
N GLU A 8 -1.19 14.03 9.47
CA GLU A 8 -1.84 15.22 8.91
C GLU A 8 -2.92 14.83 7.89
N ARG A 9 -2.60 13.95 6.93
CA ARG A 9 -3.57 13.44 5.96
C ARG A 9 -4.68 12.62 6.59
N LEU A 10 -4.39 11.84 7.63
CA LEU A 10 -5.42 11.14 8.39
C LEU A 10 -6.43 12.12 9.01
N LYS A 11 -5.93 13.21 9.58
CA LYS A 11 -6.77 14.30 10.10
C LYS A 11 -7.55 14.98 8.99
N GLU A 12 -6.93 15.27 7.85
CA GLU A 12 -7.60 15.87 6.68
C GLU A 12 -8.74 14.98 6.18
N GLU A 13 -8.52 13.69 6.02
CA GLU A 13 -9.56 12.75 5.58
C GLU A 13 -10.71 12.67 6.60
N ARG A 14 -10.41 12.64 7.89
CA ARG A 14 -11.46 12.74 8.93
C ARG A 14 -12.30 13.99 8.79
N LEU A 15 -11.64 15.14 8.62
CA LEU A 15 -12.34 16.44 8.47
C LEU A 15 -13.12 16.51 7.15
N ARG A 16 -12.62 15.91 6.08
CA ARG A 16 -13.31 15.79 4.79
C ARG A 16 -14.62 15.01 4.94
N GLN A 17 -14.63 13.95 5.77
CA GLN A 17 -15.83 13.21 6.12
C GLN A 17 -16.73 13.92 7.16
N ARG A 18 -16.29 15.08 7.65
CA ARG A 18 -16.97 15.81 8.74
C ARG A 18 -17.10 15.00 10.03
N TRP A 19 -16.18 14.07 10.27
CA TRP A 19 -16.20 13.24 11.47
C TRP A 19 -15.51 13.93 12.64
N SER A 20 -16.13 13.83 13.81
CA SER A 20 -15.48 14.13 15.09
C SER A 20 -14.40 13.09 15.39
N GLN A 21 -13.49 13.39 16.32
CA GLN A 21 -12.52 12.42 16.82
C GLN A 21 -13.20 11.19 17.46
N THR A 22 -14.38 11.36 18.05
CA THR A 22 -15.17 10.26 18.61
C THR A 22 -15.68 9.33 17.52
N GLN A 23 -16.22 9.87 16.42
CA GLN A 23 -16.70 9.07 15.29
C GLN A 23 -15.54 8.31 14.62
N MET A 24 -14.42 9.01 14.37
CA MET A 24 -13.23 8.38 13.81
C MET A 24 -12.67 7.26 14.70
N GLY A 25 -12.62 7.50 16.03
CA GLY A 25 -12.26 6.48 17.01
C GLY A 25 -13.23 5.28 16.96
N GLY A 26 -14.53 5.54 16.82
CA GLY A 26 -15.56 4.49 16.67
C GLY A 26 -15.30 3.57 15.46
N HIS A 27 -15.00 4.13 14.28
CA HIS A 27 -14.65 3.35 13.09
C HIS A 27 -13.40 2.48 13.31
N MET A 28 -12.44 2.95 14.08
CA MET A 28 -11.21 2.24 14.41
C MET A 28 -11.31 1.37 15.67
N ARG A 29 -12.50 1.22 16.26
CA ARG A 29 -12.75 0.48 17.50
C ARG A 29 -11.85 0.92 18.66
N MET A 30 -11.67 2.25 18.81
CA MET A 30 -10.86 2.84 19.87
C MET A 30 -11.56 4.05 20.49
N SER A 31 -11.18 4.41 21.72
CA SER A 31 -11.76 5.58 22.39
C SER A 31 -11.30 6.89 21.74
N GLN A 32 -12.11 7.95 21.87
CA GLN A 32 -11.74 9.29 21.43
C GLN A 32 -10.38 9.75 21.98
N SER A 33 -10.12 9.51 23.26
CA SER A 33 -8.85 9.87 23.91
C SER A 33 -7.64 9.16 23.25
N HIS A 34 -7.78 7.88 22.88
CA HIS A 34 -6.74 7.14 22.18
C HIS A 34 -6.54 7.65 20.74
N TYR A 35 -7.64 7.94 20.03
CA TYR A 35 -7.57 8.50 18.69
C TYR A 35 -6.90 9.90 18.70
N SER A 36 -7.29 10.77 19.65
CA SER A 36 -6.67 12.09 19.80
C SER A 36 -5.15 11.99 19.98
N LYS A 37 -4.68 11.06 20.83
CA LYS A 37 -3.23 10.81 21.00
C LYS A 37 -2.58 10.29 19.72
N ALA A 38 -3.28 9.45 18.94
CA ALA A 38 -2.77 8.95 17.67
C ALA A 38 -2.67 10.07 16.62
N GLU A 39 -3.70 10.90 16.50
CA GLU A 39 -3.72 12.05 15.57
C GLU A 39 -2.60 13.06 15.89
N LEU A 40 -2.21 13.20 17.17
CA LEU A 40 -1.09 14.03 17.61
C LEU A 40 0.29 13.36 17.49
N GLY A 41 0.36 12.10 17.08
CA GLY A 41 1.61 11.35 16.98
C GLY A 41 2.12 10.75 18.30
N ASN A 42 1.39 10.92 19.40
CA ASN A 42 1.74 10.40 20.72
C ASN A 42 1.41 8.92 20.90
N ARG A 43 0.79 8.29 19.91
CA ARG A 43 0.45 6.87 19.88
C ARG A 43 0.48 6.38 18.44
N ARG A 44 0.97 5.16 18.20
CA ARG A 44 0.87 4.47 16.91
C ARG A 44 -0.49 3.79 16.79
N LEU A 45 -1.05 3.81 15.58
CA LEU A 45 -2.21 2.99 15.24
C LEU A 45 -1.77 1.55 15.05
N THR A 46 -2.54 0.64 15.58
CA THR A 46 -2.29 -0.80 15.40
C THR A 46 -2.72 -1.23 14.00
N PHE A 47 -2.22 -2.35 13.54
CA PHE A 47 -2.60 -2.99 12.28
C PHE A 47 -4.13 -3.16 12.17
N TYR A 48 -4.76 -3.72 13.18
CA TYR A 48 -6.21 -3.96 13.21
C TYR A 48 -7.03 -2.67 13.16
N GLN A 49 -6.56 -1.60 13.82
CA GLN A 49 -7.21 -0.28 13.73
C GLN A 49 -7.18 0.26 12.30
N LEU A 50 -6.10 0.03 11.56
CA LEU A 50 -6.01 0.42 10.16
C LEU A 50 -6.89 -0.47 9.26
N GLN A 51 -6.97 -1.78 9.53
CA GLN A 51 -7.91 -2.65 8.79
C GLN A 51 -9.36 -2.19 8.96
N TYR A 52 -9.80 -1.86 10.20
CA TYR A 52 -11.14 -1.29 10.40
C TYR A 52 -11.31 0.05 9.67
N LEU A 53 -10.25 0.84 9.55
CA LEU A 53 -10.30 2.08 8.79
C LEU A 53 -10.48 1.83 7.28
N CYS A 54 -9.87 0.78 6.73
CA CYS A 54 -10.07 0.38 5.33
C CYS A 54 -11.54 0.01 5.01
N GLU A 55 -12.32 -0.44 6.00
CA GLU A 55 -13.75 -0.71 5.85
C GLU A 55 -14.60 0.57 5.78
N SER A 56 -14.03 1.72 6.15
CA SER A 56 -14.71 3.02 6.19
C SER A 56 -14.59 3.81 4.88
N GLU A 57 -15.11 5.06 4.88
CA GLU A 57 -15.00 6.00 3.76
C GLU A 57 -13.65 6.74 3.70
N ILE A 58 -12.70 6.40 4.57
CA ILE A 58 -11.36 6.99 4.57
C ILE A 58 -10.51 6.34 3.49
N ASP A 59 -9.85 7.17 2.68
CA ASP A 59 -8.86 6.73 1.71
C ASP A 59 -7.52 6.47 2.42
N VAL A 60 -7.35 5.22 2.92
CA VAL A 60 -6.14 4.80 3.63
C VAL A 60 -4.91 4.84 2.70
N HIS A 61 -5.09 4.55 1.40
CA HIS A 61 -4.02 4.66 0.42
C HIS A 61 -3.50 6.11 0.36
N TYR A 62 -4.39 7.09 0.19
CA TYR A 62 -4.01 8.51 0.21
C TYR A 62 -3.33 8.91 1.53
N VAL A 63 -3.86 8.47 2.66
CA VAL A 63 -3.29 8.78 3.98
C VAL A 63 -1.81 8.42 4.04
N PHE A 64 -1.44 7.24 3.57
CA PHE A 64 -0.05 6.78 3.62
C PHE A 64 0.81 7.29 2.48
N THR A 65 0.32 7.30 1.27
CA THR A 65 1.11 7.60 0.07
C THR A 65 1.13 9.09 -0.29
N GLY A 66 0.06 9.81 0.05
CA GLY A 66 -0.19 11.19 -0.38
C GLY A 66 -0.70 11.29 -1.83
N TYR A 67 -0.87 10.17 -2.52
CA TYR A 67 -1.44 10.14 -3.86
C TYR A 67 -2.95 9.90 -3.79
N LYS A 68 -3.71 10.78 -4.42
CA LYS A 68 -5.16 10.68 -4.52
C LYS A 68 -5.55 10.27 -5.93
N CYS A 69 -6.18 9.12 -6.03
CA CYS A 69 -6.71 8.65 -7.30
C CYS A 69 -7.92 9.49 -7.73
N LEU A 70 -8.01 9.81 -9.02
CA LEU A 70 -9.18 10.51 -9.59
C LEU A 70 -10.39 9.57 -9.83
N TYR A 71 -10.29 8.29 -9.48
CA TYR A 71 -11.34 7.26 -9.56
C TYR A 71 -11.97 7.03 -10.95
N LYS A 72 -11.47 7.67 -12.00
CA LYS A 72 -12.07 7.55 -13.34
C LYS A 72 -11.90 6.16 -14.01
N TYR A 73 -11.02 5.31 -13.45
CA TYR A 73 -10.76 3.96 -13.97
C TYR A 73 -11.39 2.84 -13.13
N ASN A 74 -12.09 3.16 -12.05
CA ASN A 74 -12.61 2.20 -11.08
C ASN A 74 -13.49 1.12 -11.71
N LYS A 75 -14.27 1.44 -12.78
CA LYS A 75 -15.15 0.46 -13.44
C LYS A 75 -14.46 -0.83 -13.90
N ILE A 76 -13.14 -0.80 -14.15
CA ILE A 76 -12.38 -1.99 -14.55
C ILE A 76 -12.16 -2.91 -13.35
N PHE A 77 -12.04 -2.32 -12.17
CA PHE A 77 -11.75 -3.00 -10.92
C PHE A 77 -13.01 -3.28 -10.08
N ASP A 78 -14.20 -2.84 -10.52
CA ASP A 78 -15.46 -3.05 -9.82
C ASP A 78 -15.68 -4.54 -9.57
N ASN A 79 -16.03 -4.89 -8.32
CA ASN A 79 -16.29 -6.26 -7.86
C ASN A 79 -15.11 -7.25 -8.02
N CYS A 80 -13.89 -6.76 -8.16
CA CYS A 80 -12.71 -7.61 -8.14
C CYS A 80 -12.37 -7.99 -6.69
N SER A 81 -12.10 -9.26 -6.46
CA SER A 81 -11.53 -9.71 -5.19
C SER A 81 -10.07 -9.25 -5.04
N TYR A 82 -9.56 -9.27 -3.81
CA TYR A 82 -8.16 -8.98 -3.52
C TYR A 82 -7.20 -9.77 -4.44
N MET A 83 -7.41 -11.07 -4.62
CA MET A 83 -6.57 -11.91 -5.47
C MET A 83 -6.62 -11.51 -6.95
N GLN A 84 -7.79 -11.15 -7.46
CA GLN A 84 -7.92 -10.64 -8.83
C GLN A 84 -7.16 -9.31 -9.01
N LEU A 85 -7.25 -8.41 -8.03
CA LEU A 85 -6.50 -7.14 -8.04
C LEU A 85 -4.98 -7.39 -8.03
N ILE A 86 -4.50 -8.33 -7.22
CA ILE A 86 -3.08 -8.74 -7.22
C ILE A 86 -2.66 -9.29 -8.59
N CYS A 87 -3.48 -10.14 -9.23
CA CYS A 87 -3.20 -10.62 -10.59
C CYS A 87 -3.12 -9.47 -11.61
N TYR A 88 -4.05 -8.51 -11.55
CA TYR A 88 -4.02 -7.34 -12.44
C TYR A 88 -2.79 -6.46 -12.21
N MET A 89 -2.37 -6.28 -10.97
CA MET A 89 -1.12 -5.60 -10.65
C MET A 89 0.09 -6.34 -11.24
N GLY A 90 0.11 -7.68 -11.18
CA GLY A 90 1.15 -8.50 -11.81
C GLY A 90 1.23 -8.31 -13.34
N ILE A 91 0.08 -8.27 -14.03
CA ILE A 91 -0.01 -7.98 -15.46
C ILE A 91 0.53 -6.58 -15.74
N PHE A 92 0.11 -5.59 -14.96
CA PHE A 92 0.54 -4.20 -15.11
C PHE A 92 2.05 -4.04 -14.92
N PHE A 93 2.64 -4.68 -13.91
CA PHE A 93 4.08 -4.62 -13.67
C PHE A 93 4.88 -5.32 -14.78
N SER A 94 4.35 -6.44 -15.33
CA SER A 94 4.97 -7.10 -16.47
C SER A 94 4.96 -6.21 -17.71
N TRP A 95 3.91 -5.44 -17.91
CA TRP A 95 3.78 -4.45 -18.98
C TRP A 95 4.77 -3.28 -18.79
N ILE A 96 4.92 -2.75 -17.56
CA ILE A 96 5.94 -1.74 -17.23
C ILE A 96 7.34 -2.25 -17.56
N ASP A 97 7.66 -3.49 -17.19
CA ASP A 97 8.96 -4.11 -17.48
C ASP A 97 9.23 -4.23 -18.99
N PHE A 98 8.22 -4.60 -19.76
CA PHE A 98 8.32 -4.66 -21.20
C PHE A 98 8.71 -3.30 -21.79
N PHE A 99 8.06 -2.23 -21.38
CA PHE A 99 8.39 -0.87 -21.84
C PHE A 99 9.74 -0.39 -21.34
N TYR A 100 10.11 -0.69 -20.10
CA TYR A 100 11.43 -0.37 -19.56
C TYR A 100 12.56 -1.02 -20.37
N ARG A 101 12.43 -2.30 -20.73
CA ARG A 101 13.43 -3.02 -21.52
C ARG A 101 13.56 -2.51 -22.95
N ASN A 102 12.46 -2.02 -23.53
CA ASN A 102 12.43 -1.57 -24.93
C ASN A 102 12.63 -0.05 -25.09
N ASN A 103 12.48 0.73 -24.03
CA ASN A 103 12.61 2.19 -24.02
C ASN A 103 13.28 2.65 -22.73
N ILE A 104 14.61 2.76 -22.74
CA ILE A 104 15.35 3.27 -21.59
C ILE A 104 15.13 4.77 -21.51
N SER A 105 14.13 5.20 -20.73
CA SER A 105 13.89 6.59 -20.37
C SER A 105 13.80 6.71 -18.87
N SER A 106 14.08 7.89 -18.33
CA SER A 106 13.98 8.18 -16.89
C SER A 106 12.59 7.90 -16.30
N LYS A 107 11.54 8.04 -17.13
CA LYS A 107 10.15 7.72 -16.76
C LYS A 107 10.00 6.23 -16.49
N TRP A 108 10.42 5.37 -17.42
CA TRP A 108 10.27 3.91 -17.30
C TRP A 108 11.18 3.35 -16.22
N GLU A 109 12.39 3.88 -16.07
CA GLU A 109 13.29 3.54 -14.97
C GLU A 109 12.68 3.86 -13.60
N SER A 110 12.09 5.04 -13.46
CA SER A 110 11.40 5.43 -12.22
C SER A 110 10.22 4.52 -11.90
N MET A 111 9.39 4.19 -12.90
CA MET A 111 8.25 3.27 -12.71
C MET A 111 8.71 1.85 -12.39
N HIS A 112 9.71 1.34 -13.09
CA HIS A 112 10.30 0.03 -12.84
C HIS A 112 10.83 -0.07 -11.40
N ASN A 113 11.63 0.90 -10.97
CA ASN A 113 12.19 0.94 -9.62
C ASN A 113 11.09 1.03 -8.54
N ARG A 114 10.05 1.81 -8.77
CA ARG A 114 8.91 1.93 -7.86
C ARG A 114 8.14 0.61 -7.70
N THR A 115 8.01 -0.18 -8.76
CA THR A 115 7.21 -1.41 -8.77
C THR A 115 8.01 -2.68 -8.50
N ALA A 116 9.35 -2.61 -8.48
CA ALA A 116 10.25 -3.76 -8.41
C ALA A 116 9.96 -4.69 -7.21
N TYR A 117 9.81 -4.13 -6.01
CA TYR A 117 9.52 -4.92 -4.81
C TYR A 117 8.13 -5.55 -4.86
N MET A 118 7.13 -4.79 -5.29
CA MET A 118 5.78 -5.28 -5.45
C MET A 118 5.70 -6.43 -6.44
N LYS A 119 6.34 -6.28 -7.59
CA LYS A 119 6.43 -7.33 -8.59
C LYS A 119 7.07 -8.59 -8.01
N TYR A 120 8.16 -8.45 -7.25
CA TYR A 120 8.80 -9.58 -6.60
C TYR A 120 7.86 -10.28 -5.61
N ILE A 121 7.17 -9.51 -4.77
CA ILE A 121 6.20 -10.03 -3.81
C ILE A 121 5.10 -10.81 -4.54
N ILE A 122 4.49 -10.23 -5.58
CA ILE A 122 3.42 -10.87 -6.35
C ILE A 122 3.89 -12.17 -7.01
N ALA A 123 5.14 -12.23 -7.47
CA ALA A 123 5.69 -13.38 -8.17
C ALA A 123 6.15 -14.52 -7.24
N HIS A 124 6.48 -14.24 -5.98
CA HIS A 124 7.20 -15.19 -5.11
C HIS A 124 6.59 -15.36 -3.72
N CYS A 125 5.58 -14.57 -3.34
CA CYS A 125 4.92 -14.73 -2.04
C CYS A 125 3.60 -15.48 -2.21
N GLU A 126 3.44 -16.53 -1.42
CA GLU A 126 2.13 -17.13 -1.19
C GLU A 126 1.27 -16.20 -0.29
N PRO A 127 -0.06 -16.32 -0.32
CA PRO A 127 -0.96 -15.45 0.45
C PRO A 127 -0.67 -15.39 1.97
N ASN A 128 -0.01 -16.40 2.51
CA ASN A 128 0.33 -16.50 3.94
C ASN A 128 1.79 -16.14 4.24
N ASP A 129 2.59 -15.79 3.24
CA ASP A 129 3.99 -15.45 3.44
C ASP A 129 4.13 -14.10 4.13
N ASN A 130 5.15 -14.00 4.99
CA ASN A 130 5.44 -12.77 5.68
C ASN A 130 6.25 -11.83 4.78
N ILE A 131 5.63 -10.74 4.35
CA ILE A 131 6.24 -9.73 3.47
C ILE A 131 7.55 -9.16 4.05
N LEU A 132 7.64 -8.98 5.37
CA LEU A 132 8.87 -8.49 6.02
C LEU A 132 10.02 -9.48 5.84
N TYR A 133 9.75 -10.78 5.97
CA TYR A 133 10.72 -11.84 5.71
C TYR A 133 11.17 -11.81 4.25
N THR A 134 10.24 -11.78 3.32
CA THR A 134 10.51 -11.79 1.88
C THR A 134 11.39 -10.61 1.46
N ILE A 135 11.06 -9.39 1.90
CA ILE A 135 11.85 -8.19 1.59
C ILE A 135 13.24 -8.27 2.21
N ARG A 136 13.36 -8.75 3.44
CA ARG A 136 14.67 -8.92 4.08
C ARG A 136 15.54 -9.90 3.32
N GLN A 137 14.99 -11.04 2.88
CA GLN A 137 15.71 -12.02 2.08
C GLN A 137 16.13 -11.45 0.72
N LEU A 138 15.22 -10.77 0.03
CA LEU A 138 15.52 -10.12 -1.25
C LEU A 138 16.69 -9.15 -1.16
N GLN A 139 16.80 -8.43 -0.04
CA GLN A 139 17.86 -7.47 0.22
C GLN A 139 19.15 -8.10 0.81
N ASN A 140 19.14 -9.40 1.08
CA ASN A 140 20.22 -10.08 1.80
C ASN A 140 20.54 -9.41 3.16
N TYR A 141 19.51 -8.85 3.84
CA TYR A 141 19.70 -8.20 5.13
C TYR A 141 19.60 -9.20 6.28
N THR A 142 20.42 -8.99 7.30
CA THR A 142 20.22 -9.64 8.61
C THR A 142 18.99 -9.08 9.30
N GLN A 143 18.43 -9.82 10.27
CA GLN A 143 17.35 -9.31 11.13
C GLN A 143 17.76 -8.01 11.85
N TYR A 144 19.01 -7.93 12.27
CA TYR A 144 19.58 -6.72 12.88
C TYR A 144 19.52 -5.53 11.92
N LYS A 145 20.01 -5.72 10.67
CA LYS A 145 20.03 -4.65 9.67
C LYS A 145 18.63 -4.17 9.30
N MET A 146 17.69 -5.10 9.16
CA MET A 146 16.30 -4.73 8.85
C MET A 146 15.61 -4.02 10.02
N ALA A 147 15.88 -4.44 11.26
CA ALA A 147 15.41 -3.77 12.46
C ALA A 147 15.94 -2.33 12.58
N GLU A 148 17.23 -2.13 12.29
CA GLU A 148 17.84 -0.80 12.21
C GLU A 148 17.13 0.09 11.17
N ILE A 149 16.93 -0.42 9.95
CA ILE A 149 16.27 0.30 8.85
C ILE A 149 14.83 0.69 9.22
N LEU A 150 14.10 -0.22 9.86
CA LEU A 150 12.72 0.02 10.32
C LEU A 150 12.65 0.77 11.65
N ALA A 151 13.82 1.11 12.26
CA ALA A 151 13.94 1.79 13.55
C ALA A 151 13.12 1.11 14.67
N VAL A 152 13.28 -0.20 14.79
CA VAL A 152 12.71 -1.03 15.86
C VAL A 152 13.82 -1.87 16.50
N ASP A 153 13.57 -2.40 17.72
CA ASP A 153 14.48 -3.38 18.28
C ASP A 153 14.40 -4.73 17.54
N VAL A 154 15.49 -5.48 17.57
CA VAL A 154 15.63 -6.75 16.84
C VAL A 154 14.59 -7.79 17.29
N LYS A 155 14.21 -7.80 18.58
CA LYS A 155 13.19 -8.71 19.10
C LYS A 155 11.83 -8.37 18.51
N LYS A 156 11.44 -7.08 18.49
CA LYS A 156 10.19 -6.63 17.87
C LYS A 156 10.16 -6.99 16.37
N PHE A 157 11.27 -6.77 15.66
CA PHE A 157 11.35 -7.16 14.25
C PHE A 157 11.15 -8.67 14.05
N ARG A 158 11.86 -9.50 14.83
CA ARG A 158 11.72 -10.96 14.77
C ARG A 158 10.30 -11.42 15.09
N ASP A 159 9.65 -10.80 16.07
CA ASP A 159 8.26 -11.15 16.41
C ASP A 159 7.27 -10.76 15.29
N MET A 160 7.51 -9.65 14.59
CA MET A 160 6.75 -9.28 13.37
C MET A 160 7.04 -10.25 12.21
N GLU A 161 8.30 -10.58 11.97
CA GLU A 161 8.71 -11.51 10.91
C GLU A 161 8.13 -12.92 11.11
N ASN A 162 7.96 -13.34 12.36
CA ASN A 162 7.33 -14.61 12.73
C ASN A 162 5.79 -14.50 12.90
N ALA A 163 5.18 -13.41 12.47
CA ALA A 163 3.75 -13.14 12.59
C ALA A 163 3.17 -13.22 14.02
N LYS A 164 4.02 -13.13 15.06
CA LYS A 164 3.56 -13.08 16.47
C LYS A 164 2.92 -11.75 16.82
N ILE A 165 3.39 -10.67 16.19
CA ILE A 165 2.81 -9.33 16.29
C ILE A 165 2.68 -8.72 14.90
N MET A 166 1.70 -7.86 14.72
CA MET A 166 1.50 -7.16 13.46
C MET A 166 2.25 -5.82 13.44
N PRO A 167 2.70 -5.33 12.26
CA PRO A 167 3.31 -4.02 12.13
C PRO A 167 2.31 -2.90 12.48
N ASP A 168 2.79 -1.88 13.15
CA ASP A 168 2.00 -0.66 13.41
C ASP A 168 2.06 0.33 12.23
N SER A 169 1.30 1.41 12.32
CA SER A 169 1.20 2.43 11.26
C SER A 169 2.54 3.05 10.87
N GLU A 170 3.49 3.19 11.80
CA GLU A 170 4.81 3.74 11.45
C GLU A 170 5.64 2.73 10.66
N ILE A 171 5.56 1.45 11.01
CA ILE A 171 6.24 0.37 10.26
C ILE A 171 5.66 0.28 8.84
N LEU A 172 4.33 0.31 8.69
CA LEU A 172 3.68 0.31 7.36
C LEU A 172 4.12 1.52 6.51
N TRP A 173 4.20 2.70 7.13
CA TRP A 173 4.73 3.88 6.46
C TRP A 173 6.20 3.71 6.05
N ARG A 174 7.07 3.15 6.92
CA ARG A 174 8.47 2.89 6.59
C ARG A 174 8.61 1.88 5.46
N MET A 175 7.80 0.83 5.44
CA MET A 175 7.76 -0.14 4.33
C MET A 175 7.41 0.53 3.01
N TYR A 176 6.40 1.42 3.01
CA TYR A 176 6.07 2.20 1.82
C TYR A 176 7.20 3.17 1.44
N TYR A 177 7.72 3.93 2.40
CA TYR A 177 8.74 4.95 2.12
C TYR A 177 10.05 4.35 1.59
N LEU A 178 10.49 3.22 2.14
CA LEU A 178 11.79 2.61 1.83
C LEU A 178 11.72 1.62 0.67
N PHE A 179 10.63 0.87 0.57
CA PHE A 179 10.49 -0.24 -0.38
C PHE A 179 9.34 -0.06 -1.36
N GLN A 180 8.65 1.08 -1.33
CA GLN A 180 7.50 1.38 -2.19
C GLN A 180 6.41 0.29 -2.15
N ILE A 181 6.24 -0.38 -1.00
CA ILE A 181 5.20 -1.38 -0.80
C ILE A 181 3.96 -0.67 -0.26
N PRO A 182 2.88 -0.56 -1.05
CA PRO A 182 1.67 0.12 -0.60
C PRO A 182 1.10 -0.57 0.65
N PRO A 183 0.66 0.19 1.67
CA PRO A 183 0.01 -0.38 2.85
C PRO A 183 -1.17 -1.30 2.53
N ALA A 184 -1.88 -1.04 1.43
CA ALA A 184 -2.98 -1.85 0.94
C ALA A 184 -2.61 -3.33 0.76
N VAL A 185 -1.36 -3.63 0.38
CA VAL A 185 -0.87 -5.01 0.22
C VAL A 185 -0.78 -5.71 1.57
N MET A 186 -0.24 -5.02 2.57
CA MET A 186 -0.09 -5.59 3.92
C MET A 186 -1.41 -5.63 4.68
N LEU A 187 -2.30 -4.66 4.45
CA LEU A 187 -3.61 -4.55 5.08
C LEU A 187 -4.69 -5.41 4.39
N MET A 188 -4.40 -5.97 3.21
CA MET A 188 -5.35 -6.64 2.32
C MET A 188 -6.53 -5.72 1.93
N ASP A 189 -6.22 -4.45 1.66
CA ASP A 189 -7.18 -3.40 1.34
C ASP A 189 -7.44 -3.33 -0.17
N GLU A 190 -8.59 -3.86 -0.61
CA GLU A 190 -8.99 -3.85 -2.03
C GLU A 190 -9.13 -2.43 -2.59
N LYS A 191 -9.71 -1.50 -1.83
CA LYS A 191 -9.86 -0.10 -2.25
C LYS A 191 -8.50 0.57 -2.44
N GLY A 192 -7.59 0.32 -1.51
CA GLY A 192 -6.22 0.83 -1.59
C GLY A 192 -5.44 0.25 -2.77
N LEU A 193 -5.63 -1.04 -3.11
CA LEU A 193 -5.03 -1.63 -4.32
C LEU A 193 -5.60 -1.02 -5.59
N VAL A 194 -6.90 -0.76 -5.66
CA VAL A 194 -7.52 -0.04 -6.79
C VAL A 194 -6.94 1.37 -6.90
N SER A 195 -6.78 2.08 -5.79
CA SER A 195 -6.17 3.41 -5.76
C SER A 195 -4.72 3.38 -6.27
N GLU A 196 -3.91 2.40 -5.84
CA GLU A 196 -2.53 2.24 -6.36
C GLU A 196 -2.52 1.96 -7.87
N ALA A 197 -3.35 1.04 -8.36
CA ALA A 197 -3.46 0.74 -9.78
C ALA A 197 -3.85 1.98 -10.60
N CYS A 198 -4.82 2.76 -10.12
CA CYS A 198 -5.24 4.01 -10.75
C CYS A 198 -4.12 5.06 -10.75
N CYS A 199 -3.38 5.22 -9.65
CA CYS A 199 -2.24 6.12 -9.59
C CYS A 199 -1.14 5.73 -10.60
N LEU A 200 -0.88 4.44 -10.77
CA LEU A 200 0.06 3.97 -11.78
C LEU A 200 -0.44 4.25 -13.21
N LEU A 201 -1.74 4.06 -13.48
CA LEU A 201 -2.36 4.41 -14.77
C LEU A 201 -2.24 5.90 -15.09
N GLU A 202 -2.30 6.78 -14.10
CA GLU A 202 -2.16 8.23 -14.29
C GLU A 202 -0.75 8.66 -14.69
N LEU A 203 0.27 7.85 -14.42
CA LEU A 203 1.65 8.10 -14.86
C LEU A 203 1.87 7.79 -16.36
N LEU A 204 0.93 7.09 -17.01
CA LEU A 204 0.98 6.71 -18.41
C LEU A 204 0.43 7.82 -19.31
N ASP A 205 0.93 7.90 -20.55
CA ASP A 205 0.25 8.69 -21.58
C ASP A 205 -1.06 8.03 -22.02
N ASN A 206 -1.84 8.71 -22.85
CA ASN A 206 -3.18 8.25 -23.22
C ASN A 206 -3.14 6.90 -23.98
N ASN A 207 -2.22 6.73 -24.92
CA ASN A 207 -2.15 5.50 -25.73
C ASN A 207 -1.73 4.31 -24.85
N GLN A 208 -0.66 4.47 -24.06
CA GLN A 208 -0.18 3.46 -23.12
C GLN A 208 -1.27 3.04 -22.12
N ARG A 209 -2.05 4.02 -21.66
CA ARG A 209 -3.14 3.79 -20.73
C ARG A 209 -4.29 3.00 -21.39
N GLU A 210 -4.65 3.35 -22.62
CA GLU A 210 -5.67 2.61 -23.37
C GLU A 210 -5.24 1.17 -23.63
N ASP A 211 -4.00 0.94 -24.02
CA ASP A 211 -3.44 -0.40 -24.28
C ASP A 211 -3.54 -1.28 -23.03
N ILE A 212 -3.05 -0.81 -21.87
CA ILE A 212 -3.11 -1.59 -20.64
C ILE A 212 -4.55 -1.80 -20.15
N LEU A 213 -5.42 -0.80 -20.28
CA LEU A 213 -6.83 -0.93 -19.92
C LEU A 213 -7.56 -1.95 -20.79
N GLN A 214 -7.23 -2.01 -22.09
CA GLN A 214 -7.78 -3.01 -22.99
C GLN A 214 -7.28 -4.42 -22.63
N LEU A 215 -6.00 -4.56 -22.31
CA LEU A 215 -5.42 -5.81 -21.84
C LEU A 215 -6.11 -6.31 -20.56
N LEU A 216 -6.27 -5.45 -19.55
CA LEU A 216 -6.94 -5.79 -18.29
C LEU A 216 -8.41 -6.19 -18.51
N LYS A 217 -9.15 -5.51 -19.41
CA LYS A 217 -10.53 -5.90 -19.80
C LYS A 217 -10.57 -7.29 -20.42
N THR A 218 -9.63 -7.59 -21.33
CA THR A 218 -9.55 -8.90 -21.96
C THR A 218 -9.29 -10.00 -20.92
N CYS A 219 -8.36 -9.79 -20.01
CA CYS A 219 -8.08 -10.72 -18.91
C CYS A 219 -9.30 -10.92 -18.00
N ARG A 220 -10.04 -9.85 -17.67
CA ARG A 220 -11.26 -9.94 -16.86
C ARG A 220 -12.34 -10.83 -17.47
N ASN A 221 -12.49 -10.78 -18.80
CA ASN A 221 -13.50 -11.58 -19.52
C ASN A 221 -13.09 -13.06 -19.67
N SER A 222 -11.86 -13.39 -19.36
CA SER A 222 -11.28 -14.74 -19.52
C SER A 222 -11.19 -15.51 -18.19
N ILE A 223 -11.48 -14.86 -17.05
CA ILE A 223 -11.51 -15.39 -15.68
C ILE A 223 -12.98 -15.48 -15.20
#